data_f1c03067a9bbd198d3db65cf8999661b
#
_entry.id   f1c03067a9bbd198d3db65cf8999661b
#
_cell.length_a   1.000
_cell.length_b   1.000
_cell.length_c   1.000
_cell.angle_alpha   90.00
_cell.angle_beta   90.00
_cell.angle_gamma   90.00
#
_symmetry.space_group_name_H-M   'P 1'
#
loop_
_entity.id
_entity.type
_entity.pdbx_description
1 polymer ?
#
loop_
_entity_poly.entity_id
_entity_poly.type
_entity_poly.pdbx_seq_one_letter_code
_entity_poly.pdbx_strand_id
1 'polypeptide(L)'
;MTSRMQKLGFVLLALVLSAGLTVPSGYAKGKSFTGKVSDAMCGAKHQMPGDDAGCTRACVAKGAKYALVVGDKVYTLDTDNKAALATLDKQAGANATVTGTEKGGTITVTSARAAK
;
A
#
# COMPACT_ATOMS: atom_id res chain seq x y z
N MET A 1 -66.84 -12.91 -2.82
CA MET A 1 -66.27 -12.84 -2.78
C MET A 1 -65.29 -12.67 -2.74
N THR A 2 -64.87 -12.57 -2.70
CA THR A 2 -63.94 -12.37 -2.69
C THR A 2 -62.88 -12.32 -2.52
N SER A 3 -62.55 -12.38 -2.51
CA SER A 3 -61.51 -12.29 -2.35
C SER A 3 -60.53 -12.28 -2.44
N ARG A 4 -60.54 -12.27 -2.55
CA ARG A 4 -59.68 -12.30 -2.71
C ARG A 4 -58.67 -11.98 -2.75
N MET A 5 -58.36 -11.81 -2.77
CA MET A 5 -57.47 -11.51 -2.90
C MET A 5 -56.50 -11.25 -2.59
N GLN A 6 -56.28 -11.26 -2.43
CA GLN A 6 -55.40 -11.03 -2.19
C GLN A 6 -54.33 -11.09 -2.12
N LYS A 7 -54.27 -11.24 -2.18
CA LYS A 7 -53.42 -11.43 -2.13
C LYS A 7 -52.35 -11.23 -2.31
N LEU A 8 -52.03 -11.16 -2.54
CA LEU A 8 -51.10 -11.02 -2.73
C LEU A 8 -50.08 -10.59 -2.63
N GLY A 9 -49.83 -10.33 -2.64
CA GLY A 9 -48.85 -9.84 -2.64
C GLY A 9 -47.86 -9.82 -2.25
N PHE A 10 -47.61 -10.08 -2.13
CA PHE A 10 -46.66 -10.02 -1.65
C PHE A 10 -45.55 -10.17 -1.83
N VAL A 11 -45.38 -10.28 -2.06
CA VAL A 11 -44.46 -10.42 -2.15
C VAL A 11 -43.39 -10.15 -2.28
N LEU A 12 -43.21 -10.05 -2.37
CA LEU A 12 -42.23 -9.80 -2.49
C LEU A 12 -41.23 -9.46 -2.22
N LEU A 13 -40.98 -9.40 -2.13
CA LEU A 13 -40.04 -8.98 -1.87
C LEU A 13 -38.99 -9.17 -1.63
N ALA A 14 -38.81 -9.33 -1.49
CA ALA A 14 -37.83 -9.48 -1.20
C ALA A 14 -36.82 -9.40 -1.52
N LEU A 15 -36.64 -9.39 -1.82
CA LEU A 15 -35.67 -9.34 -2.06
C LEU A 15 -34.71 -8.93 -2.06
N VAL A 16 -34.52 -8.76 -2.12
CA VAL A 16 -33.65 -8.34 -2.21
C VAL A 16 -32.66 -8.13 -1.84
N LEU A 17 -32.43 -8.17 -1.70
CA LEU A 17 -31.53 -7.92 -1.31
C LEU A 17 -30.49 -8.13 -1.34
N SER A 18 -30.24 -8.20 -1.38
CA SER A 18 -29.32 -8.40 -1.34
C SER A 18 -28.38 -8.15 -1.65
N ALA A 19 -28.21 -8.10 -1.87
CA ALA A 19 -27.37 -7.94 -2.22
C ALA A 19 -26.41 -7.46 -2.04
N GLY A 20 -26.09 -7.27 -2.08
CA GLY A 20 -25.20 -6.76 -2.04
C GLY A 20 -24.19 -6.81 -1.64
N LEU A 21 -23.85 -7.14 -1.49
CA LEU A 21 -22.96 -7.17 -1.12
C LEU A 21 -21.89 -7.35 -1.36
N THR A 22 -21.45 -7.39 -1.45
CA THR A 22 -20.58 -7.61 -1.63
C THR A 22 -19.51 -7.27 -1.72
N VAL A 23 -18.93 -7.24 -1.60
CA VAL A 23 -17.95 -6.88 -1.60
C VAL A 23 -16.89 -7.21 -1.60
N PRO A 24 -16.33 -7.33 -1.73
CA PRO A 24 -15.37 -7.60 -1.76
C PRO A 24 -14.27 -7.32 -1.72
N SER A 25 -13.92 -7.28 -1.82
CA SER A 25 -13.06 -6.93 -1.83
C SER A 25 -12.11 -7.16 -1.48
N GLY A 26 -12.06 -7.25 -1.30
CA GLY A 26 -11.31 -7.47 -0.94
C GLY A 26 -10.17 -7.64 -1.02
N TYR A 27 -9.81 -7.71 -1.22
CA TYR A 27 -8.82 -7.86 -1.35
C TYR A 27 -7.96 -7.25 -1.03
N ALA A 28 -8.02 -7.05 -0.65
CA ALA A 28 -7.20 -6.64 -0.07
C ALA A 28 -5.94 -6.62 -0.47
N LYS A 29 -5.70 -6.13 -1.19
CA LYS A 29 -4.65 -6.04 -1.56
C LYS A 29 -3.78 -5.32 -0.87
N GLY A 30 -3.75 -4.94 0.08
CA GLY A 30 -2.76 -4.23 0.74
C GLY A 30 -3.17 -2.88 1.15
N LYS A 31 -2.35 -2.26 1.93
CA LYS A 31 -2.59 -0.94 2.43
C LYS A 31 -1.64 0.03 1.78
N SER A 32 -1.92 1.31 1.93
CA SER A 32 -1.01 2.35 1.48
C SER A 32 -0.23 2.90 2.65
N PHE A 33 1.04 3.12 2.44
CA PHE A 33 1.94 3.67 3.44
C PHE A 33 2.66 4.86 2.83
N THR A 34 2.71 5.95 3.53
CA THR A 34 3.38 7.16 3.05
C THR A 34 4.50 7.52 3.98
N GLY A 35 5.68 7.74 3.45
CA GLY A 35 6.82 8.10 4.24
C GLY A 35 8.01 8.44 3.36
N LYS A 36 9.13 8.64 4.03
CA LYS A 36 10.35 9.01 3.33
C LYS A 36 11.05 7.76 2.82
N VAL A 37 11.48 7.81 1.56
CA VAL A 37 12.20 6.69 0.96
C VAL A 37 13.65 6.72 1.43
N SER A 38 14.08 5.62 2.01
CA SER A 38 15.41 5.45 2.54
C SER A 38 15.91 4.07 2.12
N ASP A 39 16.92 3.59 2.78
CA ASP A 39 17.42 2.24 2.58
C ASP A 39 17.41 1.49 3.90
N ALA A 40 17.38 0.17 3.80
CA ALA A 40 17.27 -0.67 4.99
C ALA A 40 18.52 -0.66 5.85
N MET A 41 19.67 -0.25 5.32
CA MET A 41 20.90 -0.20 6.10
C MET A 41 20.94 1.02 7.02
N CYS A 42 20.56 2.19 6.51
CA CYS A 42 20.61 3.41 7.31
C CYS A 42 19.28 3.68 8.03
N GLY A 43 18.19 3.22 7.46
CA GLY A 43 16.89 3.47 8.05
C GLY A 43 16.59 4.94 8.18
N ALA A 44 16.25 5.37 9.37
CA ALA A 44 15.87 6.76 9.61
C ALA A 44 17.07 7.72 9.66
N LYS A 45 18.27 7.17 9.84
CA LYS A 45 19.47 8.00 9.95
C LYS A 45 20.44 7.67 8.85
N HIS A 46 20.85 8.68 8.12
CA HIS A 46 21.79 8.50 7.03
C HIS A 46 23.20 8.84 7.48
N GLN A 47 24.15 8.14 6.89
CA GLN A 47 25.55 8.37 7.19
C GLN A 47 26.09 9.62 6.52
N MET A 48 25.43 10.08 5.48
CA MET A 48 25.86 11.26 4.73
C MET A 48 24.91 12.41 5.04
N PRO A 49 25.28 13.29 5.98
CA PRO A 49 24.39 14.38 6.34
C PRO A 49 24.07 15.28 5.15
N GLY A 50 22.81 15.64 5.02
CA GLY A 50 22.41 16.55 3.96
C GLY A 50 22.22 15.94 2.60
N ASP A 51 22.43 14.62 2.47
CA ASP A 51 22.26 13.97 1.18
C ASP A 51 21.59 12.62 1.35
N ASP A 52 20.36 12.66 1.80
CA ASP A 52 19.58 11.44 2.02
C ASP A 52 19.41 10.65 0.73
N ALA A 53 19.15 11.36 -0.37
CA ALA A 53 18.94 10.69 -1.66
C ALA A 53 20.20 9.96 -2.11
N GLY A 54 21.35 10.63 -2.03
CA GLY A 54 22.59 10.01 -2.45
C GLY A 54 22.97 8.84 -1.57
N CYS A 55 22.75 8.98 -0.26
CA CYS A 55 23.04 7.90 0.67
C CYS A 55 22.17 6.69 0.37
N THR A 56 20.87 6.91 0.18
CA THR A 56 19.95 5.83 -0.13
C THR A 56 20.36 5.10 -1.41
N ARG A 57 20.64 5.85 -2.47
CA ARG A 57 21.02 5.25 -3.74
C ARG A 57 22.32 4.49 -3.64
N ALA A 58 23.28 5.02 -2.89
CA ALA A 58 24.55 4.34 -2.72
C ALA A 58 24.39 3.01 -2.00
N CYS A 59 23.59 2.98 -0.95
CA CYS A 59 23.36 1.75 -0.21
C CYS A 59 22.60 0.73 -1.03
N VAL A 60 21.60 1.18 -1.77
CA VAL A 60 20.83 0.27 -2.62
C VAL A 60 21.71 -0.29 -3.73
N ALA A 61 22.62 0.52 -4.27
CA ALA A 61 23.54 0.04 -5.28
C ALA A 61 24.47 -1.05 -4.74
N LYS A 62 24.68 -1.08 -3.44
CA LYS A 62 25.48 -2.11 -2.80
C LYS A 62 24.67 -3.32 -2.35
N GLY A 63 23.39 -3.36 -2.67
CA GLY A 63 22.58 -4.52 -2.38
C GLY A 63 21.54 -4.32 -1.28
N ALA A 64 21.48 -3.15 -0.67
CA ALA A 64 20.47 -2.90 0.35
C ALA A 64 19.10 -2.75 -0.31
N LYS A 65 18.07 -3.09 0.43
CA LYS A 65 16.71 -2.85 -0.03
C LYS A 65 16.32 -1.43 0.29
N TYR A 66 15.35 -0.90 -0.44
CA TYR A 66 14.75 0.37 -0.06
C TYR A 66 13.98 0.19 1.25
N ALA A 67 13.76 1.28 1.93
CA ALA A 67 12.97 1.31 3.14
C ALA A 67 12.06 2.53 3.10
N LEU A 68 11.01 2.48 3.89
CA LEU A 68 10.09 3.59 4.03
C LEU A 68 10.06 4.00 5.49
N VAL A 69 10.35 5.26 5.76
CA VAL A 69 10.35 5.77 7.11
C VAL A 69 9.00 6.46 7.34
N VAL A 70 8.19 5.86 8.19
CA VAL A 70 6.86 6.36 8.50
C VAL A 70 6.85 6.74 9.97
N GLY A 71 7.02 8.03 10.26
CA GLY A 71 7.13 8.46 11.65
C GLY A 71 8.34 7.82 12.31
N ASP A 72 8.10 7.06 13.35
CA ASP A 72 9.17 6.38 14.09
C ASP A 72 9.49 5.00 13.55
N LYS A 73 8.76 4.53 12.56
CA LYS A 73 8.95 3.19 12.05
C LYS A 73 9.69 3.17 10.75
N VAL A 74 10.50 2.16 10.56
CA VAL A 74 11.21 1.93 9.31
C VAL A 74 10.76 0.58 8.78
N TYR A 75 10.17 0.60 7.60
CA TYR A 75 9.73 -0.62 6.94
C TYR A 75 10.68 -0.95 5.81
N THR A 76 11.11 -2.19 5.75
CA THR A 76 11.87 -2.66 4.61
C THR A 76 10.90 -2.86 3.44
N LEU A 77 11.27 -2.42 2.27
CA LEU A 77 10.43 -2.56 1.09
C LEU A 77 10.95 -3.71 0.24
N ASP A 78 10.07 -4.66 -0.04
CA ASP A 78 10.43 -5.84 -0.81
C ASP A 78 9.58 -5.88 -2.06
N THR A 79 10.23 -5.87 -3.23
CA THR A 79 9.50 -5.92 -4.49
C THR A 79 10.43 -6.29 -5.62
N ASP A 80 9.87 -7.01 -6.59
CA ASP A 80 10.56 -7.27 -7.86
C ASP A 80 9.97 -6.40 -8.97
N ASN A 81 8.99 -5.58 -8.64
CA ASN A 81 8.33 -4.76 -9.65
C ASN A 81 9.25 -3.63 -10.08
N LYS A 82 9.65 -3.66 -11.33
CA LYS A 82 10.61 -2.68 -11.84
C LYS A 82 10.07 -1.27 -11.84
N ALA A 83 8.78 -1.10 -12.06
CA ALA A 83 8.18 0.23 -12.03
C ALA A 83 8.20 0.80 -10.61
N ALA A 84 7.94 -0.05 -9.61
CA ALA A 84 8.02 0.38 -8.23
C ALA A 84 9.44 0.73 -7.84
N LEU A 85 10.41 -0.08 -8.24
CA LEU A 85 11.82 0.21 -7.95
C LEU A 85 12.27 1.52 -8.59
N ALA A 86 11.85 1.77 -9.82
CA ALA A 86 12.20 3.01 -10.49
C ALA A 86 11.62 4.22 -9.78
N THR A 87 10.38 4.10 -9.30
CA THR A 87 9.76 5.18 -8.54
C THR A 87 10.49 5.42 -7.23
N LEU A 88 10.85 4.34 -6.52
CA LEU A 88 11.57 4.49 -5.27
C LEU A 88 12.92 5.15 -5.49
N ASP A 89 13.57 4.81 -6.57
CA ASP A 89 14.85 5.46 -6.89
C ASP A 89 14.66 6.96 -7.13
N LYS A 90 13.63 7.34 -7.87
CA LYS A 90 13.36 8.75 -8.11
C LYS A 90 12.99 9.48 -6.84
N GLN A 91 12.32 8.80 -5.93
CA GLN A 91 11.85 9.41 -4.69
C GLN A 91 12.82 9.22 -3.54
N ALA A 92 14.02 8.71 -3.79
CA ALA A 92 14.99 8.51 -2.72
C ALA A 92 15.21 9.81 -1.97
N GLY A 93 15.09 9.77 -0.65
CA GLY A 93 15.20 10.95 0.19
C GLY A 93 13.96 11.82 0.23
N ALA A 94 12.95 11.50 -0.56
CA ALA A 94 11.70 12.25 -0.60
C ALA A 94 10.56 11.34 -0.15
N ASN A 95 9.36 11.89 -0.04
CA ASN A 95 8.21 11.12 0.38
C ASN A 95 7.61 10.36 -0.79
N ALA A 96 7.20 9.15 -0.51
CA ALA A 96 6.50 8.31 -1.49
C ALA A 96 5.37 7.59 -0.80
N THR A 97 4.40 7.16 -1.59
CA THR A 97 3.32 6.30 -1.12
C THR A 97 3.51 4.94 -1.77
N VAL A 98 3.61 3.92 -0.95
CA VAL A 98 3.70 2.55 -1.44
C VAL A 98 2.45 1.80 -1.04
N THR A 99 2.03 0.89 -1.88
CA THR A 99 0.89 0.02 -1.61
C THR A 99 1.42 -1.40 -1.53
N GLY A 100 1.00 -2.10 -0.51
CA GLY A 100 1.45 -3.46 -0.33
C GLY A 100 0.97 -4.06 0.95
N THR A 101 1.53 -5.20 1.29
CA THR A 101 1.17 -5.94 2.48
C THR A 101 2.35 -5.90 3.45
N GLU A 102 2.09 -5.47 4.67
CA GLU A 102 3.12 -5.38 5.69
C GLU A 102 3.09 -6.63 6.56
N LYS A 103 4.28 -7.13 6.86
CA LYS A 103 4.40 -8.27 7.73
C LYS A 103 5.77 -8.22 8.39
N GLY A 104 5.78 -8.15 9.72
CA GLY A 104 7.03 -8.19 10.46
C GLY A 104 7.99 -7.04 10.15
N GLY A 105 7.47 -5.88 9.77
CA GLY A 105 8.31 -4.74 9.46
C GLY A 105 8.76 -4.67 8.00
N THR A 106 8.27 -5.57 7.18
CA THR A 106 8.57 -5.58 5.75
C THR A 106 7.28 -5.39 4.97
N ILE A 107 7.30 -4.51 4.00
CA ILE A 107 6.16 -4.30 3.11
C ILE A 107 6.49 -4.95 1.78
N THR A 108 5.67 -5.91 1.38
CA THR A 108 5.76 -6.47 0.04
C THR A 108 5.02 -5.51 -0.88
N VAL A 109 5.76 -4.78 -1.68
CA VAL A 109 5.23 -3.65 -2.43
C VAL A 109 4.67 -4.09 -3.76
N THR A 110 3.44 -3.70 -4.04
CA THR A 110 2.81 -3.95 -5.34
C THR A 110 2.88 -2.72 -6.23
N SER A 111 2.91 -1.53 -5.63
CA SER A 111 3.05 -0.31 -6.41
C SER A 111 3.63 0.80 -5.55
N ALA A 112 4.20 1.80 -6.20
CA ALA A 112 4.77 2.94 -5.52
C ALA A 112 4.53 4.18 -6.38
N ARG A 113 4.36 5.31 -5.71
CA ARG A 113 4.20 6.58 -6.40
C ARG A 113 4.72 7.70 -5.52
N ALA A 114 5.01 8.83 -6.14
CA ALA A 114 5.43 10.00 -5.38
C ALA A 114 4.29 10.44 -4.47
N ALA A 115 4.62 10.85 -3.26
CA ALA A 115 3.65 11.42 -2.36
C ALA A 115 3.58 12.91 -2.57
N LYS A 116 2.41 13.46 -2.37
CA LYS A 116 2.25 14.90 -2.49
C LYS A 116 2.42 15.59 -1.19
#